data_488a630e7c499e82c7e44ee02498d281
#
_entry.id   488a630e7c499e82c7e44ee02498d281
#
_cell.length_a   1.000
_cell.length_b   1.000
_cell.length_c   1.000
_cell.angle_alpha   90.00
_cell.angle_beta   90.00
_cell.angle_gamma   90.00
#
_symmetry.space_group_name_H-M   'P 1'
#
loop_
_entity.id
_entity.type
_entity.pdbx_description
1 polymer ?
#
loop_
_entity_poly.entity_id
_entity_poly.type
_entity_poly.pdbx_seq_one_letter_code
_entity_poly.pdbx_strand_id
1 'polypeptide(L)'
;TFSSSEAGLIWPVGSSQRLTAGYTAGIWIGAKVNIAANQKELRLAASFYNSHFSPGNIPVNGQVPPISVCNDSAFNGYLVNLTDPSLVNGGIRSKIAGGRTYNFSYSPWSAWPVALGAPYVEVNGVPGYQPGWNADRPGTGVNNSRPSELIFMVYMDYTNCTNSPHVEELSLPGGSLPLGVEIQQLAYAYETPGMLNTYFVSYKIINKSGKNWDSTYISLVNDADIGFASDDAVGCDSSKNIAYTYNYDNDDSDYGTAPPALGYKIIQGPVKNTGMSSDTAKFPCYNKIGYKMLKMTGHNRFVNSGTPCTGDPDYYTNAYNYMKGKDGCGSAIFNPLTGNPTQYVYSGN
;
A
#
# COMPACT_ATOMS: atom_id res chain seq x y z
N THR A 1 3.56 9.11 9.02
CA THR A 1 4.82 8.56 9.56
C THR A 1 4.48 7.81 10.82
N PHE A 2 4.61 6.50 10.78
CA PHE A 2 4.50 5.69 11.98
C PHE A 2 5.71 6.01 12.87
N SER A 3 5.47 6.25 14.16
CA SER A 3 6.60 6.30 15.08
C SER A 3 7.22 4.90 15.11
N SER A 4 8.51 4.82 15.02
CA SER A 4 9.32 3.61 14.86
C SER A 4 9.20 2.57 15.99
N SER A 5 8.27 2.71 16.90
CA SER A 5 8.13 1.86 18.08
C SER A 5 6.70 1.38 18.37
N GLU A 6 5.76 1.64 17.46
CA GLU A 6 4.37 1.28 17.73
C GLU A 6 3.69 0.65 16.51
N ALA A 7 3.03 -0.50 16.73
CA ALA A 7 2.22 -1.17 15.72
C ALA A 7 1.17 -0.24 15.10
N GLY A 8 1.00 -0.33 13.78
CA GLY A 8 0.12 0.57 13.03
C GLY A 8 -1.36 0.20 13.07
N LEU A 9 -1.69 -1.08 13.20
CA LEU A 9 -3.06 -1.58 13.21
C LEU A 9 -3.41 -2.22 14.55
N ILE A 10 -4.30 -1.55 15.30
CA ILE A 10 -4.83 -2.01 16.58
C ILE A 10 -6.24 -2.52 16.35
N TRP A 11 -6.54 -3.73 16.83
CA TRP A 11 -7.86 -4.34 16.74
C TRP A 11 -8.10 -5.26 17.96
N PRO A 12 -9.33 -5.32 18.51
CA PRO A 12 -10.48 -4.47 18.19
C PRO A 12 -10.35 -3.04 18.75
N VAL A 13 -10.94 -2.10 18.05
CA VAL A 13 -11.07 -0.73 18.55
C VAL A 13 -11.95 -0.74 19.81
N GLY A 14 -11.52 -0.01 20.84
CA GLY A 14 -12.23 0.06 22.12
C GLY A 14 -11.76 -0.97 23.16
N SER A 15 -10.85 -1.88 22.81
CA SER A 15 -10.18 -2.72 23.81
C SER A 15 -9.41 -1.87 24.82
N SER A 16 -9.40 -2.28 26.08
CA SER A 16 -8.54 -1.70 27.12
C SER A 16 -7.08 -2.11 26.96
N GLN A 17 -6.82 -3.22 26.27
CA GLN A 17 -5.48 -3.70 25.91
C GLN A 17 -5.14 -3.26 24.49
N ARG A 18 -3.87 -2.97 24.27
CA ARG A 18 -3.34 -2.67 22.94
C ARG A 18 -3.01 -3.95 22.22
N LEU A 19 -4.01 -4.49 21.52
CA LEU A 19 -3.89 -5.72 20.74
C LEU A 19 -3.50 -5.37 19.31
N THR A 20 -2.37 -5.88 18.86
CA THR A 20 -1.85 -5.65 17.53
C THR A 20 -2.44 -6.66 16.55
N ALA A 21 -2.94 -6.20 15.41
CA ALA A 21 -3.32 -7.04 14.28
C ALA A 21 -2.40 -6.84 13.07
N GLY A 22 -1.57 -5.82 13.08
CA GLY A 22 -0.55 -5.58 12.07
C GLY A 22 0.43 -4.51 12.53
N TYR A 23 1.71 -4.82 12.45
CA TYR A 23 2.77 -3.92 12.88
C TYR A 23 3.02 -2.83 11.85
N THR A 24 3.37 -3.22 10.62
CA THR A 24 3.57 -2.27 9.52
C THR A 24 3.16 -2.86 8.18
N ALA A 25 2.85 -1.98 7.24
CA ALA A 25 2.58 -2.35 5.85
C ALA A 25 3.10 -1.27 4.91
N GLY A 26 3.55 -1.67 3.73
CA GLY A 26 4.09 -0.76 2.73
C GLY A 26 3.94 -1.27 1.31
N ILE A 27 4.38 -0.44 0.39
CA ILE A 27 4.43 -0.77 -1.03
C ILE A 27 5.89 -0.75 -1.51
N TRP A 28 6.27 -1.77 -2.27
CA TRP A 28 7.54 -1.81 -2.97
C TRP A 28 7.29 -1.77 -4.46
N ILE A 29 8.11 -0.99 -5.18
CA ILE A 29 8.08 -0.89 -6.63
C ILE A 29 9.50 -1.06 -7.13
N GLY A 30 9.76 -2.15 -7.85
CA GLY A 30 11.07 -2.45 -8.43
C GLY A 30 10.97 -2.53 -9.94
N ALA A 31 11.92 -1.92 -10.65
CA ALA A 31 11.96 -1.93 -12.10
C ALA A 31 13.37 -1.86 -12.66
N LYS A 32 13.54 -2.37 -13.86
CA LYS A 32 14.73 -2.15 -14.68
C LYS A 32 14.50 -0.89 -15.52
N VAL A 33 15.16 0.21 -15.14
CA VAL A 33 15.03 1.52 -15.78
C VAL A 33 15.96 1.61 -16.96
N ASN A 34 15.47 1.99 -18.14
CA ASN A 34 16.28 2.20 -19.33
C ASN A 34 17.07 3.51 -19.20
N ILE A 35 18.38 3.43 -18.95
CA ILE A 35 19.25 4.59 -18.73
C ILE A 35 19.98 5.02 -20.01
N ALA A 36 20.21 4.10 -20.95
CA ALA A 36 20.75 4.33 -22.28
C ALA A 36 20.31 3.22 -23.25
N ALA A 37 20.67 3.33 -24.52
CA ALA A 37 20.40 2.28 -25.50
C ALA A 37 20.99 0.94 -25.02
N ASN A 38 20.15 -0.07 -24.88
CA ASN A 38 20.51 -1.41 -24.40
C ASN A 38 21.11 -1.47 -22.98
N GLN A 39 21.01 -0.40 -22.21
CA GLN A 39 21.48 -0.35 -20.83
C GLN A 39 20.33 -0.14 -19.86
N LYS A 40 20.18 -1.07 -18.93
CA LYS A 40 19.14 -1.04 -17.89
C LYS A 40 19.79 -1.10 -16.51
N GLU A 41 19.24 -0.31 -15.62
CA GLU A 41 19.63 -0.26 -14.22
C GLU A 41 18.46 -0.67 -13.34
N LEU A 42 18.70 -1.58 -12.41
CA LEU A 42 17.69 -1.97 -11.44
C LEU A 42 17.54 -0.87 -10.39
N ARG A 43 16.30 -0.42 -10.17
CA ARG A 43 15.94 0.56 -9.15
C ARG A 43 14.77 0.07 -8.35
N LEU A 44 14.73 0.49 -7.09
CA LEU A 44 13.70 0.12 -6.13
C LEU A 44 13.24 1.35 -5.35
N ALA A 45 11.94 1.52 -5.19
CA ALA A 45 11.32 2.40 -4.22
C ALA A 45 10.52 1.56 -3.23
N ALA A 46 10.79 1.67 -1.94
CA ALA A 46 10.26 0.79 -0.90
C ALA A 46 9.76 1.58 0.31
N SER A 47 8.75 1.06 0.98
CA SER A 47 8.26 1.53 2.27
C SER A 47 7.96 0.32 3.16
N PHE A 48 8.56 0.28 4.34
CA PHE A 48 8.37 -0.79 5.32
C PHE A 48 8.49 -0.21 6.73
N TYR A 49 9.54 -0.52 7.50
CA TYR A 49 9.80 0.12 8.80
C TYR A 49 10.25 1.57 8.63
N ASN A 50 10.95 1.84 7.54
CA ASN A 50 11.29 3.16 7.06
C ASN A 50 10.80 3.33 5.62
N SER A 51 11.08 4.46 4.96
CA SER A 51 10.52 4.72 3.63
C SER A 51 11.48 5.51 2.74
N HIS A 52 11.66 5.04 1.50
CA HIS A 52 12.24 5.84 0.43
C HIS A 52 11.31 6.99 -0.02
N PHE A 53 10.05 6.94 0.39
CA PHE A 53 9.08 7.95 -0.03
C PHE A 53 9.04 9.11 0.94
N SER A 54 8.92 10.30 0.38
CA SER A 54 8.72 11.56 1.07
C SER A 54 7.48 12.27 0.57
N PRO A 55 6.78 13.06 1.40
CA PRO A 55 5.67 13.88 0.96
C PRO A 55 6.08 14.77 -0.21
N GLY A 56 5.23 14.88 -1.21
CA GLY A 56 5.51 15.71 -2.36
C GLY A 56 5.09 15.10 -3.69
N ASN A 57 5.10 15.92 -4.73
CA ASN A 57 4.90 15.52 -6.12
C ASN A 57 6.16 15.79 -6.94
N ILE A 58 6.33 15.03 -8.01
CA ILE A 58 7.41 15.25 -8.98
C ILE A 58 6.86 16.19 -10.09
N PRO A 59 7.52 17.32 -10.39
CA PRO A 59 7.13 18.21 -11.48
C PRO A 59 6.99 17.49 -12.81
N VAL A 60 6.20 18.08 -13.72
CA VAL A 60 5.92 17.47 -15.04
C VAL A 60 7.20 17.24 -15.86
N ASN A 61 8.22 18.07 -15.65
CA ASN A 61 9.52 17.93 -16.30
C ASN A 61 10.42 16.84 -15.70
N GLY A 62 9.95 16.13 -14.65
CA GLY A 62 10.70 15.07 -14.01
C GLY A 62 11.90 15.53 -13.17
N GLN A 63 12.00 16.81 -12.87
CA GLN A 63 13.07 17.35 -12.02
C GLN A 63 12.88 16.93 -10.55
N VAL A 64 14.00 16.74 -9.86
CA VAL A 64 14.01 16.45 -8.42
C VAL A 64 13.46 17.67 -7.68
N PRO A 65 12.40 17.52 -6.89
CA PRO A 65 11.88 18.62 -6.07
C PRO A 65 12.91 19.08 -5.02
N PRO A 66 12.87 20.35 -4.65
CA PRO A 66 13.75 20.87 -3.61
C PRO A 66 13.38 20.27 -2.25
N ILE A 67 14.34 20.22 -1.32
CA ILE A 67 14.13 19.68 0.02
C ILE A 67 13.02 20.41 0.81
N SER A 68 12.73 21.64 0.48
CA SER A 68 11.66 22.44 1.09
C SER A 68 10.27 21.82 0.92
N VAL A 69 10.07 20.95 -0.08
CA VAL A 69 8.80 20.22 -0.29
C VAL A 69 8.43 19.38 0.95
N CYS A 70 9.40 18.95 1.72
CA CYS A 70 9.21 18.14 2.92
C CYS A 70 8.42 18.85 4.03
N ASN A 71 8.44 20.16 4.03
CA ASN A 71 7.74 21.00 5.00
C ASN A 71 6.54 21.72 4.39
N ASP A 72 6.21 21.42 3.14
CA ASP A 72 5.06 22.02 2.46
C ASP A 72 3.77 21.36 2.94
N SER A 73 2.93 22.14 3.61
CA SER A 73 1.64 21.67 4.12
C SER A 73 0.67 21.19 3.04
N ALA A 74 0.90 21.58 1.78
CA ALA A 74 0.12 21.08 0.64
C ALA A 74 0.24 19.56 0.44
N PHE A 75 1.27 18.92 1.02
CA PHE A 75 1.48 17.47 0.94
C PHE A 75 1.20 16.73 2.24
N ASN A 76 0.55 17.38 3.20
CA ASN A 76 0.01 16.70 4.38
C ASN A 76 -1.08 15.70 3.96
N GLY A 77 -1.27 14.67 4.76
CA GLY A 77 -2.40 13.75 4.56
C GLY A 77 -3.74 14.46 4.79
N TYR A 78 -4.67 14.31 3.86
CA TYR A 78 -6.01 14.91 3.92
C TYR A 78 -7.01 13.85 4.37
N LEU A 79 -7.34 13.84 5.65
CA LEU A 79 -8.37 12.98 6.22
C LEU A 79 -9.70 13.73 6.23
N VAL A 80 -10.73 13.14 5.64
CA VAL A 80 -12.10 13.69 5.63
C VAL A 80 -13.11 12.63 6.05
N ASN A 81 -14.20 13.08 6.67
CA ASN A 81 -15.36 12.25 6.99
C ASN A 81 -16.52 12.64 6.08
N LEU A 82 -17.15 11.65 5.43
CA LEU A 82 -18.25 11.87 4.49
C LEU A 82 -19.63 11.63 5.10
N THR A 83 -19.71 11.06 6.29
CA THR A 83 -20.97 10.68 6.95
C THR A 83 -21.35 11.59 8.12
N ASP A 84 -20.39 12.31 8.71
CA ASP A 84 -20.63 13.24 9.80
C ASP A 84 -20.67 14.70 9.30
N PRO A 85 -21.85 15.33 9.26
CA PRO A 85 -21.98 16.71 8.83
C PRO A 85 -21.20 17.72 9.68
N SER A 86 -20.91 17.40 10.95
CA SER A 86 -20.15 18.29 11.83
C SER A 86 -18.67 18.44 11.40
N LEU A 87 -18.15 17.51 10.59
CA LEU A 87 -16.77 17.48 10.11
C LEU A 87 -16.58 18.06 8.70
N VAL A 88 -17.63 18.60 8.07
CA VAL A 88 -17.53 19.24 6.74
C VAL A 88 -16.50 20.38 6.73
N ASN A 89 -16.43 21.13 7.83
CA ASN A 89 -15.46 22.22 8.01
C ASN A 89 -14.18 21.79 8.74
N GLY A 90 -13.93 20.48 8.81
CA GLY A 90 -12.84 19.93 9.59
C GLY A 90 -13.18 19.80 11.08
N GLY A 91 -12.24 19.29 11.84
CA GLY A 91 -12.43 19.12 13.28
C GLY A 91 -11.56 18.01 13.85
N ILE A 92 -11.71 17.74 15.13
CA ILE A 92 -10.99 16.68 15.84
C ILE A 92 -11.98 15.66 16.36
N ARG A 93 -11.70 14.38 16.11
CA ARG A 93 -12.34 13.25 16.79
C ARG A 93 -11.32 12.46 17.59
N SER A 94 -11.72 12.07 18.78
CA SER A 94 -10.94 11.19 19.62
C SER A 94 -11.50 9.78 19.57
N LYS A 95 -10.63 8.79 19.41
CA LYS A 95 -10.96 7.36 19.54
C LYS A 95 -10.04 6.75 20.59
N ILE A 96 -10.57 5.82 21.36
CA ILE A 96 -9.80 5.07 22.35
C ILE A 96 -9.47 3.71 21.74
N ALA A 97 -8.21 3.35 21.76
CA ALA A 97 -7.75 2.01 21.38
C ALA A 97 -6.58 1.64 22.29
N GLY A 98 -6.59 0.43 22.85
CA GLY A 98 -5.55 -0.04 23.76
C GLY A 98 -5.36 0.86 24.99
N GLY A 99 -6.43 1.38 25.56
CA GLY A 99 -6.37 2.28 26.70
C GLY A 99 -5.80 3.68 26.42
N ARG A 100 -5.43 3.98 25.17
CA ARG A 100 -4.91 5.29 24.74
C ARG A 100 -5.93 6.07 23.94
N THR A 101 -5.93 7.39 24.10
CA THR A 101 -6.73 8.29 23.28
C THR A 101 -5.95 8.76 22.07
N TYR A 102 -6.48 8.53 20.89
CA TYR A 102 -5.95 8.99 19.62
C TYR A 102 -6.81 10.10 19.07
N ASN A 103 -6.21 11.24 18.74
CA ASN A 103 -6.89 12.39 18.17
C ASN A 103 -6.68 12.43 16.66
N PHE A 104 -7.76 12.35 15.91
CA PHE A 104 -7.76 12.44 14.45
C PHE A 104 -8.17 13.84 14.04
N SER A 105 -7.30 14.53 13.31
CA SER A 105 -7.59 15.85 12.77
C SER A 105 -8.14 15.69 11.36
N TYR A 106 -9.41 16.07 11.18
CA TYR A 106 -10.08 16.04 9.89
C TYR A 106 -9.88 17.36 9.17
N SER A 107 -9.57 17.27 7.88
CA SER A 107 -9.47 18.41 6.98
C SER A 107 -10.88 18.89 6.58
N PRO A 108 -11.10 20.20 6.39
CA PRO A 108 -12.33 20.68 5.76
C PRO A 108 -12.43 20.16 4.32
N TRP A 109 -13.66 19.92 3.86
CA TRP A 109 -13.87 19.45 2.47
C TRP A 109 -13.37 20.46 1.44
N SER A 110 -13.42 21.75 1.75
CA SER A 110 -12.88 22.81 0.88
C SER A 110 -11.37 22.72 0.64
N ALA A 111 -10.64 22.03 1.52
CA ALA A 111 -9.19 21.79 1.38
C ALA A 111 -8.86 20.49 0.63
N TRP A 112 -9.87 19.72 0.18
CA TRP A 112 -9.61 18.47 -0.53
C TRP A 112 -8.75 18.68 -1.78
N PRO A 113 -7.60 17.98 -1.91
CA PRO A 113 -6.55 18.41 -2.82
C PRO A 113 -6.76 17.87 -4.25
N VAL A 114 -7.82 18.31 -4.90
CA VAL A 114 -8.16 17.89 -6.29
C VAL A 114 -7.01 18.20 -7.26
N ALA A 115 -6.32 19.33 -7.09
CA ALA A 115 -5.18 19.69 -7.91
C ALA A 115 -4.00 18.73 -7.82
N LEU A 116 -3.91 17.96 -6.72
CA LEU A 116 -2.91 16.90 -6.52
C LEU A 116 -3.40 15.54 -7.02
N GLY A 117 -4.60 15.47 -7.60
CA GLY A 117 -5.17 14.23 -8.15
C GLY A 117 -6.12 13.50 -7.22
N ALA A 118 -6.53 14.11 -6.11
CA ALA A 118 -7.54 13.54 -5.23
C ALA A 118 -8.89 13.43 -5.98
N PRO A 119 -9.59 12.28 -5.89
CA PRO A 119 -10.87 12.11 -6.55
C PRO A 119 -11.94 13.01 -5.91
N TYR A 120 -12.83 13.54 -6.72
CA TYR A 120 -13.90 14.44 -6.28
C TYR A 120 -15.22 14.11 -6.95
N VAL A 121 -16.31 14.59 -6.36
CA VAL A 121 -17.65 14.52 -6.91
C VAL A 121 -18.25 15.92 -6.92
N GLU A 122 -18.80 16.32 -8.06
CA GLU A 122 -19.62 17.54 -8.16
C GLU A 122 -21.06 17.21 -7.74
N VAL A 123 -21.63 18.04 -6.88
CA VAL A 123 -22.99 17.84 -6.39
C VAL A 123 -23.96 18.72 -7.18
N ASN A 124 -24.94 18.08 -7.82
CA ASN A 124 -26.05 18.73 -8.54
C ASN A 124 -25.61 19.73 -9.62
N GLY A 125 -24.46 19.49 -10.27
CA GLY A 125 -23.96 20.40 -11.30
C GLY A 125 -23.55 21.78 -10.77
N VAL A 126 -23.51 21.97 -9.47
CA VAL A 126 -23.03 23.20 -8.83
C VAL A 126 -21.51 23.13 -8.78
N PRO A 127 -20.79 24.16 -9.26
CA PRO A 127 -19.35 24.22 -9.11
C PRO A 127 -18.97 24.18 -7.64
N GLY A 128 -18.38 23.08 -7.21
CA GLY A 128 -17.93 22.88 -5.84
C GLY A 128 -17.39 21.46 -5.72
N TYR A 129 -16.14 21.35 -5.28
CA TYR A 129 -15.51 20.05 -5.10
C TYR A 129 -15.95 19.44 -3.78
N GLN A 130 -16.52 18.24 -3.85
CA GLN A 130 -16.67 17.39 -2.67
C GLN A 130 -15.66 16.26 -2.72
N PRO A 131 -15.07 15.87 -1.60
CA PRO A 131 -14.25 14.68 -1.52
C PRO A 131 -15.02 13.47 -2.04
N GLY A 132 -14.41 12.74 -2.97
CA GLY A 132 -15.01 11.57 -3.58
C GLY A 132 -14.00 10.44 -3.64
N TRP A 133 -14.48 9.20 -3.59
CA TRP A 133 -13.65 8.02 -3.71
C TRP A 133 -13.64 7.47 -5.15
N ASN A 134 -14.56 7.95 -5.98
CA ASN A 134 -14.70 7.52 -7.35
C ASN A 134 -15.21 8.66 -8.24
N ALA A 135 -14.33 9.54 -8.66
CA ALA A 135 -14.62 10.60 -9.59
C ALA A 135 -15.06 10.11 -10.99
N ASP A 136 -14.69 8.86 -11.32
CA ASP A 136 -15.02 8.25 -12.60
C ASP A 136 -16.43 7.61 -12.60
N ARG A 137 -17.24 7.86 -11.59
CA ARG A 137 -18.64 7.46 -11.49
C ARG A 137 -19.61 8.64 -11.55
N PRO A 138 -19.64 9.42 -12.63
CA PRO A 138 -20.67 10.43 -12.77
C PRO A 138 -22.04 9.70 -12.89
N GLY A 139 -22.96 10.07 -12.02
CA GLY A 139 -24.36 9.75 -12.19
C GLY A 139 -24.82 8.33 -11.92
N THR A 140 -24.00 7.43 -11.42
CA THR A 140 -24.51 6.26 -10.77
C THR A 140 -25.08 6.70 -9.43
N GLY A 141 -26.32 7.14 -9.42
CA GLY A 141 -27.12 7.36 -8.22
C GLY A 141 -27.29 6.10 -7.37
N VAL A 142 -26.31 5.24 -7.35
CA VAL A 142 -26.16 4.13 -6.45
C VAL A 142 -25.56 4.69 -5.17
N ASN A 143 -26.39 5.43 -4.58
CA ASN A 143 -26.88 5.20 -3.27
C ASN A 143 -26.00 4.38 -2.39
N ASN A 144 -25.69 4.98 -1.25
CA ASN A 144 -25.40 4.31 0.00
C ASN A 144 -24.08 3.57 0.14
N SER A 145 -23.20 3.57 -0.82
CA SER A 145 -21.85 3.02 -0.68
C SER A 145 -20.80 4.12 -0.57
N ARG A 146 -21.12 5.22 0.06
CA ARG A 146 -20.09 6.19 0.43
C ARG A 146 -19.20 5.58 1.49
N PRO A 147 -17.87 5.64 1.35
CA PRO A 147 -16.99 5.44 2.49
C PRO A 147 -17.36 6.44 3.58
N SER A 148 -17.21 6.04 4.82
CA SER A 148 -17.37 6.96 5.94
C SER A 148 -16.16 7.89 6.07
N GLU A 149 -14.97 7.36 5.83
CA GLU A 149 -13.72 8.10 5.97
C GLU A 149 -12.83 7.88 4.74
N LEU A 150 -12.17 8.96 4.30
CA LEU A 150 -11.16 8.96 3.25
C LEU A 150 -9.89 9.65 3.74
N ILE A 151 -8.75 9.08 3.40
CA ILE A 151 -7.46 9.79 3.51
C ILE A 151 -6.76 9.77 2.16
N PHE A 152 -6.34 10.96 1.71
CA PHE A 152 -5.57 11.13 0.48
C PHE A 152 -4.18 11.65 0.79
N MET A 153 -3.18 11.08 0.11
CA MET A 153 -1.78 11.44 0.26
C MET A 153 -1.08 11.40 -1.10
N VAL A 154 -0.09 12.29 -1.28
CA VAL A 154 0.83 12.27 -2.41
C VAL A 154 2.25 12.20 -1.89
N TYR A 155 3.04 11.29 -2.42
CA TYR A 155 4.43 11.11 -2.04
C TYR A 155 5.26 10.58 -3.20
N MET A 156 6.56 10.73 -3.10
CA MET A 156 7.52 10.44 -4.17
C MET A 156 8.82 9.89 -3.61
N ASP A 157 9.65 9.30 -4.46
CA ASP A 157 10.94 8.72 -4.08
C ASP A 157 12.17 9.55 -4.52
N TYR A 158 11.98 10.76 -5.05
CA TYR A 158 13.11 11.58 -5.53
C TYR A 158 13.81 12.39 -4.45
N THR A 159 13.06 12.90 -3.49
CA THR A 159 13.60 13.71 -2.41
C THR A 159 13.40 12.98 -1.11
N ASN A 160 14.45 12.84 -0.33
CA ASN A 160 14.34 12.29 1.00
C ASN A 160 14.37 13.42 2.04
N CYS A 161 13.32 13.48 2.83
CA CYS A 161 13.15 14.46 3.88
C CYS A 161 14.04 14.21 5.10
N THR A 162 14.65 13.05 5.22
CA THR A 162 15.43 12.63 6.38
C THR A 162 16.93 12.56 6.16
N ASN A 163 17.48 12.83 4.99
CA ASN A 163 18.88 13.08 4.65
C ASN A 163 19.49 12.26 3.49
N SER A 164 18.94 11.17 3.04
CA SER A 164 19.47 10.47 1.88
C SER A 164 18.45 9.57 1.23
N PRO A 165 18.08 9.83 -0.02
CA PRO A 165 17.18 8.94 -0.73
C PRO A 165 17.88 7.59 -0.96
N HIS A 166 17.15 6.50 -0.72
CA HIS A 166 17.61 5.15 -1.07
C HIS A 166 18.88 4.65 -0.36
N VAL A 167 19.19 5.21 0.81
CA VAL A 167 20.19 4.65 1.70
C VAL A 167 19.60 3.45 2.43
N GLU A 168 20.44 2.46 2.65
CA GLU A 168 20.14 1.35 3.53
C GLU A 168 19.95 1.87 4.96
N GLU A 169 18.74 1.71 5.49
CA GLU A 169 18.40 1.99 6.87
C GLU A 169 17.54 0.86 7.39
N LEU A 170 17.75 0.41 8.63
CA LEU A 170 16.99 -0.59 9.37
C LEU A 170 15.87 -1.28 8.57
N SER A 171 16.21 -2.42 7.95
CA SER A 171 15.27 -3.23 7.15
C SER A 171 14.60 -2.50 5.96
N LEU A 172 15.20 -1.40 5.49
CA LEU A 172 14.81 -0.74 4.26
C LEU A 172 15.84 -1.08 3.17
N PRO A 173 15.46 -1.80 2.11
CA PRO A 173 16.40 -2.28 1.10
C PRO A 173 17.03 -1.13 0.31
N GLY A 174 18.26 -0.75 0.68
CA GLY A 174 19.00 0.36 0.12
C GLY A 174 19.85 0.04 -1.11
N GLY A 175 20.62 1.01 -1.56
CA GLY A 175 21.70 0.89 -2.54
C GLY A 175 21.30 1.16 -4.00
N SER A 176 20.03 1.40 -4.31
CA SER A 176 19.62 1.81 -5.66
C SER A 176 19.53 3.33 -5.80
N LEU A 177 19.56 3.81 -7.04
CA LEU A 177 19.12 5.18 -7.33
C LEU A 177 17.59 5.27 -7.26
N PRO A 178 17.02 6.47 -7.08
CA PRO A 178 15.59 6.70 -7.11
C PRO A 178 14.95 6.22 -8.42
N LEU A 179 13.75 5.65 -8.29
CA LEU A 179 12.99 5.16 -9.43
C LEU A 179 12.33 6.32 -10.22
N GLY A 180 12.06 7.43 -9.55
CA GLY A 180 11.33 8.56 -10.09
C GLY A 180 9.83 8.30 -10.14
N VAL A 181 9.30 7.74 -9.07
CA VAL A 181 7.89 7.41 -8.92
C VAL A 181 7.18 8.43 -8.03
N GLU A 182 6.00 8.85 -8.48
CA GLU A 182 5.01 9.56 -7.67
C GLU A 182 3.85 8.62 -7.38
N ILE A 183 3.39 8.60 -6.15
CA ILE A 183 2.24 7.81 -5.71
C ILE A 183 1.17 8.75 -5.17
N GLN A 184 -0.03 8.61 -5.73
CA GLN A 184 -1.26 9.19 -5.20
C GLN A 184 -2.03 8.08 -4.52
N GLN A 185 -2.11 8.11 -3.20
CA GLN A 185 -2.75 7.09 -2.39
C GLN A 185 -4.08 7.59 -1.85
N LEU A 186 -5.12 6.80 -2.03
CA LEU A 186 -6.42 6.99 -1.41
C LEU A 186 -6.72 5.77 -0.53
N ALA A 187 -6.82 5.95 0.78
CA ALA A 187 -7.33 4.92 1.67
C ALA A 187 -8.75 5.30 2.14
N TYR A 188 -9.62 4.30 2.33
CA TYR A 188 -11.00 4.53 2.73
C TYR A 188 -11.60 3.35 3.47
N ALA A 189 -12.58 3.65 4.33
CA ALA A 189 -13.29 2.68 5.15
C ALA A 189 -14.79 2.97 5.18
N TYR A 190 -15.57 1.94 5.53
CA TYR A 190 -17.03 1.99 5.61
C TYR A 190 -17.51 1.66 7.02
N GLU A 191 -18.44 2.45 7.54
CA GLU A 191 -19.19 2.16 8.77
C GLU A 191 -20.45 1.33 8.47
N THR A 192 -20.31 0.32 7.59
CA THR A 192 -21.44 -0.55 7.17
C THR A 192 -21.23 -1.94 7.74
N PRO A 193 -22.27 -2.58 8.31
CA PRO A 193 -22.16 -3.98 8.74
C PRO A 193 -21.57 -4.88 7.65
N GLY A 194 -20.62 -5.73 8.03
CA GLY A 194 -19.84 -6.58 7.10
C GLY A 194 -18.59 -5.92 6.52
N MET A 195 -18.40 -4.59 6.66
CA MET A 195 -17.21 -3.87 6.22
C MET A 195 -16.43 -3.21 7.36
N LEU A 196 -16.92 -3.32 8.60
CA LEU A 196 -16.35 -2.63 9.78
C LEU A 196 -14.88 -2.99 10.05
N ASN A 197 -14.46 -4.19 9.66
CA ASN A 197 -13.09 -4.68 9.82
C ASN A 197 -12.33 -4.68 8.48
N THR A 198 -12.72 -3.81 7.55
CA THR A 198 -12.12 -3.76 6.22
C THR A 198 -11.80 -2.33 5.85
N TYR A 199 -10.59 -2.09 5.37
CA TYR A 199 -10.24 -0.84 4.72
C TYR A 199 -9.67 -1.14 3.34
N PHE A 200 -9.79 -0.16 2.47
CA PHE A 200 -9.35 -0.25 1.08
C PHE A 200 -8.27 0.78 0.84
N VAL A 201 -7.29 0.41 0.03
CA VAL A 201 -6.24 1.33 -0.40
C VAL A 201 -6.13 1.28 -1.91
N SER A 202 -6.18 2.42 -2.54
CA SER A 202 -5.93 2.60 -3.97
C SER A 202 -4.63 3.36 -4.18
N TYR A 203 -3.73 2.80 -4.96
CA TYR A 203 -2.47 3.41 -5.36
C TYR A 203 -2.51 3.78 -6.83
N LYS A 204 -2.39 5.06 -7.14
CA LYS A 204 -2.10 5.52 -8.49
C LYS A 204 -0.61 5.76 -8.60
N ILE A 205 0.08 4.85 -9.27
CA ILE A 205 1.53 4.83 -9.43
C ILE A 205 1.88 5.52 -10.75
N ILE A 206 2.66 6.58 -10.69
CA ILE A 206 2.97 7.43 -11.83
C ILE A 206 4.48 7.45 -12.06
N ASN A 207 4.90 6.96 -13.22
CA ASN A 207 6.29 7.09 -13.65
C ASN A 207 6.58 8.52 -14.09
N LYS A 208 7.36 9.24 -13.30
CA LYS A 208 7.79 10.62 -13.55
C LYS A 208 9.27 10.71 -13.97
N SER A 209 9.95 9.57 -14.07
CA SER A 209 11.40 9.53 -14.39
C SER A 209 11.74 9.97 -15.82
N GLY A 210 10.74 10.08 -16.70
CA GLY A 210 10.97 10.30 -18.13
C GLY A 210 11.62 9.11 -18.86
N LYS A 211 11.76 7.97 -18.19
CA LYS A 211 12.43 6.76 -18.71
C LYS A 211 11.45 5.59 -18.69
N ASN A 212 11.65 4.64 -19.59
CA ASN A 212 10.86 3.41 -19.58
C ASN A 212 11.31 2.49 -18.45
N TRP A 213 10.34 1.85 -17.83
CA TRP A 213 10.53 0.80 -16.83
C TRP A 213 10.18 -0.54 -17.42
N ASP A 214 11.14 -1.45 -17.37
CA ASP A 214 10.97 -2.84 -17.79
C ASP A 214 10.98 -3.78 -16.59
N SER A 215 10.38 -4.95 -16.73
CA SER A 215 10.34 -5.97 -15.66
C SER A 215 9.93 -5.35 -14.32
N THR A 216 8.86 -4.56 -14.35
CA THR A 216 8.35 -3.86 -13.18
C THR A 216 7.52 -4.81 -12.32
N TYR A 217 7.85 -4.83 -11.03
CA TYR A 217 7.09 -5.54 -10.00
C TYR A 217 6.57 -4.54 -8.97
N ILE A 218 5.38 -4.82 -8.47
CA ILE A 218 4.74 -4.07 -7.39
C ILE A 218 4.36 -5.10 -6.33
N SER A 219 4.78 -4.87 -5.09
CA SER A 219 4.47 -5.75 -3.96
C SER A 219 3.83 -4.97 -2.83
N LEU A 220 2.81 -5.56 -2.22
CA LEU A 220 2.36 -5.15 -0.90
C LEU A 220 3.18 -5.94 0.10
N VAL A 221 3.86 -5.24 0.99
CA VAL A 221 4.68 -5.82 2.04
C VAL A 221 4.02 -5.56 3.37
N ASN A 222 4.03 -6.55 4.22
CA ASN A 222 3.31 -6.48 5.46
C ASN A 222 4.00 -7.31 6.54
N ASP A 223 4.08 -6.72 7.72
CA ASP A 223 4.49 -7.32 8.97
C ASP A 223 3.26 -7.36 9.88
N ALA A 224 2.70 -8.53 10.04
CA ALA A 224 1.35 -8.65 10.58
C ALA A 224 1.30 -8.77 12.09
N ASP A 225 2.33 -9.15 12.77
CA ASP A 225 2.39 -9.29 14.26
C ASP A 225 1.00 -9.34 14.94
N ILE A 226 0.32 -10.49 14.80
CA ILE A 226 -1.01 -10.67 15.40
C ILE A 226 -0.81 -11.07 16.87
N GLY A 227 -0.94 -10.11 17.78
CA GLY A 227 -0.62 -10.32 19.18
C GLY A 227 0.85 -10.72 19.36
N PHE A 228 1.11 -11.97 19.71
CA PHE A 228 2.45 -12.50 19.86
C PHE A 228 3.02 -13.02 18.54
N ALA A 229 3.82 -12.23 17.87
CA ALA A 229 4.32 -12.47 16.52
C ALA A 229 5.05 -13.81 16.29
N SER A 230 5.52 -14.48 17.34
CA SER A 230 6.35 -15.70 17.18
C SER A 230 5.56 -16.97 16.82
N ASP A 231 4.24 -16.94 16.96
CA ASP A 231 3.33 -18.04 16.62
C ASP A 231 2.45 -17.72 15.40
N ASP A 232 2.77 -16.66 14.67
CA ASP A 232 2.12 -16.30 13.44
C ASP A 232 2.56 -17.16 12.26
N ALA A 233 1.58 -17.54 11.46
CA ALA A 233 1.76 -18.25 10.19
C ALA A 233 1.22 -17.44 9.02
N VAL A 234 1.80 -17.61 7.84
CA VAL A 234 1.38 -16.95 6.61
C VAL A 234 0.90 -17.93 5.56
N GLY A 235 -0.01 -17.49 4.71
CA GLY A 235 -0.48 -18.28 3.59
C GLY A 235 -1.02 -17.40 2.46
N CYS A 236 -1.37 -18.05 1.35
CA CYS A 236 -1.98 -17.36 0.23
C CYS A 236 -2.96 -18.28 -0.54
N ASP A 237 -3.93 -17.64 -1.22
CA ASP A 237 -4.74 -18.28 -2.25
C ASP A 237 -4.54 -17.47 -3.54
N SER A 238 -3.71 -18.01 -4.43
CA SER A 238 -3.37 -17.34 -5.69
C SER A 238 -4.56 -17.20 -6.64
N SER A 239 -5.54 -18.11 -6.54
CA SER A 239 -6.76 -18.05 -7.36
C SER A 239 -7.64 -16.86 -7.00
N LYS A 240 -7.62 -16.46 -5.72
CA LYS A 240 -8.36 -15.33 -5.18
C LYS A 240 -7.56 -14.03 -5.04
N ASN A 241 -6.27 -14.05 -5.39
CA ASN A 241 -5.32 -12.93 -5.20
C ASN A 241 -5.29 -12.44 -3.74
N ILE A 242 -5.23 -13.34 -2.78
CA ILE A 242 -5.20 -13.02 -1.36
C ILE A 242 -3.98 -13.65 -0.69
N ALA A 243 -3.34 -12.89 0.18
CA ALA A 243 -2.40 -13.36 1.18
C ALA A 243 -2.99 -13.11 2.56
N TYR A 244 -2.60 -13.90 3.55
CA TYR A 244 -3.12 -13.78 4.90
C TYR A 244 -2.10 -14.22 5.93
N THR A 245 -2.25 -13.68 7.15
CA THR A 245 -1.53 -14.06 8.35
C THR A 245 -2.54 -14.48 9.41
N TYR A 246 -2.21 -15.49 10.18
CA TYR A 246 -3.05 -16.06 11.22
C TYR A 246 -2.19 -16.72 12.29
N ASN A 247 -2.70 -16.81 13.52
CA ASN A 247 -2.06 -17.57 14.58
C ASN A 247 -2.16 -19.07 14.27
N TYR A 248 -1.05 -19.81 14.40
CA TYR A 248 -0.97 -21.18 13.87
C TYR A 248 -1.70 -22.23 14.71
N ASP A 249 -1.85 -22.03 16.03
CA ASP A 249 -2.49 -22.98 16.95
C ASP A 249 -3.81 -22.48 17.56
N ASN A 250 -4.24 -21.27 17.16
CA ASN A 250 -5.48 -20.64 17.59
C ASN A 250 -5.52 -20.28 19.09
N ASP A 251 -4.37 -20.11 19.72
CA ASP A 251 -4.20 -19.67 21.11
C ASP A 251 -3.02 -18.70 21.20
N ASP A 252 -3.31 -17.40 21.28
CA ASP A 252 -2.33 -16.33 21.27
C ASP A 252 -2.15 -15.74 22.68
N SER A 253 -0.92 -15.45 23.08
CA SER A 253 -0.63 -14.95 24.43
C SER A 253 -1.28 -13.60 24.74
N ASP A 254 -1.54 -12.78 23.75
CA ASP A 254 -2.12 -11.45 23.90
C ASP A 254 -3.65 -11.45 23.66
N TYR A 255 -4.11 -12.15 22.62
CA TYR A 255 -5.53 -12.27 22.29
C TYR A 255 -6.25 -13.36 23.05
N GLY A 256 -5.53 -14.38 23.52
CA GLY A 256 -6.12 -15.61 24.05
C GLY A 256 -6.64 -16.54 22.95
N THR A 257 -7.68 -17.29 23.25
CA THR A 257 -8.28 -18.24 22.31
C THR A 257 -9.00 -17.53 21.16
N ALA A 258 -8.87 -18.06 19.96
CA ALA A 258 -9.46 -17.55 18.73
C ALA A 258 -8.98 -16.12 18.35
N PRO A 259 -7.66 -15.89 18.20
CA PRO A 259 -7.13 -14.62 17.72
C PRO A 259 -7.63 -14.30 16.31
N PRO A 260 -7.56 -13.02 15.85
CA PRO A 260 -7.98 -12.66 14.51
C PRO A 260 -7.03 -13.21 13.45
N ALA A 261 -7.46 -13.16 12.20
CA ALA A 261 -6.61 -13.31 11.04
C ALA A 261 -6.62 -12.01 10.22
N LEU A 262 -5.51 -11.67 9.58
CA LEU A 262 -5.38 -10.50 8.74
C LEU A 262 -5.19 -10.91 7.27
N GLY A 263 -6.04 -10.42 6.39
CA GLY A 263 -6.02 -10.75 4.96
C GLY A 263 -5.71 -9.53 4.09
N TYR A 264 -4.91 -9.74 3.04
CA TYR A 264 -4.54 -8.75 2.04
C TYR A 264 -4.99 -9.23 0.68
N LYS A 265 -5.92 -8.53 0.07
CA LYS A 265 -6.50 -8.92 -1.22
C LYS A 265 -6.24 -7.88 -2.29
N ILE A 266 -5.66 -8.31 -3.41
CA ILE A 266 -5.57 -7.49 -4.62
C ILE A 266 -6.91 -7.60 -5.35
N ILE A 267 -7.72 -6.55 -5.23
CA ILE A 267 -9.04 -6.47 -5.89
C ILE A 267 -8.83 -6.06 -7.35
N GLN A 268 -7.93 -5.10 -7.58
CA GLN A 268 -7.61 -4.56 -8.88
C GLN A 268 -6.09 -4.43 -9.01
N GLY A 269 -5.51 -5.22 -9.89
CA GLY A 269 -4.09 -5.13 -10.22
C GLY A 269 -3.81 -4.13 -11.34
N PRO A 270 -2.53 -3.94 -11.68
CA PRO A 270 -2.14 -3.15 -12.85
C PRO A 270 -2.70 -3.74 -14.13
N VAL A 271 -2.83 -2.92 -15.18
CA VAL A 271 -3.30 -3.38 -16.48
C VAL A 271 -2.17 -3.37 -17.50
N LYS A 272 -2.13 -4.44 -18.30
CA LYS A 272 -1.20 -4.57 -19.42
C LYS A 272 -1.97 -4.32 -20.74
N ASN A 273 -1.46 -3.42 -21.57
CA ASN A 273 -1.95 -3.30 -22.94
C ASN A 273 -1.48 -4.53 -23.74
N THR A 274 -2.42 -5.26 -24.31
CA THR A 274 -2.14 -6.44 -25.15
C THR A 274 -2.40 -6.16 -26.63
N GLY A 275 -3.19 -5.09 -26.92
CA GLY A 275 -3.68 -4.80 -28.27
C GLY A 275 -4.70 -5.80 -28.81
N MET A 276 -5.00 -6.88 -28.06
CA MET A 276 -5.94 -7.93 -28.49
C MET A 276 -7.37 -7.56 -28.08
N SER A 277 -8.28 -7.48 -29.04
CA SER A 277 -9.70 -7.16 -28.78
C SER A 277 -10.41 -8.21 -27.91
N SER A 278 -9.88 -9.42 -27.84
CA SER A 278 -10.37 -10.47 -26.93
C SER A 278 -10.05 -10.21 -25.45
N ASP A 279 -9.06 -9.39 -25.17
CA ASP A 279 -8.69 -9.05 -23.80
C ASP A 279 -9.49 -7.85 -23.32
N THR A 280 -10.05 -7.97 -22.12
CA THR A 280 -10.81 -6.90 -21.50
C THR A 280 -10.45 -6.79 -20.01
N ALA A 281 -9.84 -5.68 -19.64
CA ALA A 281 -9.66 -5.33 -18.23
C ALA A 281 -10.98 -4.76 -17.69
N LYS A 282 -11.53 -5.40 -16.66
CA LYS A 282 -12.79 -5.01 -16.04
C LYS A 282 -12.52 -4.13 -14.82
N PHE A 283 -13.05 -2.92 -14.84
CA PHE A 283 -13.07 -1.99 -13.72
C PHE A 283 -14.49 -1.87 -13.17
N PRO A 284 -14.68 -1.41 -11.95
CA PRO A 284 -16.03 -1.33 -11.36
C PRO A 284 -17.05 -0.58 -12.21
N CYS A 285 -16.63 0.37 -13.04
CA CYS A 285 -17.53 1.26 -13.78
C CYS A 285 -17.34 1.27 -15.28
N TYR A 286 -16.27 0.67 -15.78
CA TYR A 286 -16.01 0.60 -17.21
C TYR A 286 -15.15 -0.62 -17.54
N ASN A 287 -15.16 -0.98 -18.81
CA ASN A 287 -14.31 -2.01 -19.36
C ASN A 287 -13.30 -1.38 -20.31
N LYS A 288 -12.07 -1.85 -20.26
CA LYS A 288 -11.00 -1.41 -21.16
C LYS A 288 -10.61 -2.55 -22.09
N ILE A 289 -11.07 -2.48 -23.35
CA ILE A 289 -10.79 -3.47 -24.40
C ILE A 289 -9.34 -3.32 -24.84
N GLY A 290 -8.67 -4.42 -25.19
CA GLY A 290 -7.26 -4.44 -25.55
C GLY A 290 -6.31 -4.47 -24.36
N TYR A 291 -6.84 -4.63 -23.15
CA TYR A 291 -6.06 -4.67 -21.92
C TYR A 291 -6.41 -5.90 -21.07
N LYS A 292 -5.41 -6.43 -20.41
CA LYS A 292 -5.56 -7.50 -19.43
C LYS A 292 -5.19 -6.99 -18.03
N MET A 293 -6.05 -7.25 -17.05
CA MET A 293 -5.74 -7.00 -15.65
C MET A 293 -4.78 -8.07 -15.14
N LEU A 294 -3.68 -7.65 -14.55
CA LEU A 294 -2.69 -8.53 -13.97
C LEU A 294 -3.16 -8.96 -12.57
N LYS A 295 -2.88 -10.22 -12.26
CA LYS A 295 -3.19 -10.84 -10.98
C LYS A 295 -1.92 -10.91 -10.13
N MET A 296 -2.06 -11.37 -8.90
CA MET A 296 -0.94 -11.74 -8.05
C MET A 296 -0.06 -12.78 -8.78
N THR A 297 1.23 -12.53 -8.86
CA THR A 297 2.19 -13.38 -9.55
C THR A 297 3.12 -14.12 -8.60
N GLY A 298 3.08 -13.81 -7.32
CA GLY A 298 3.85 -14.49 -6.29
C GLY A 298 3.41 -14.07 -4.89
N HIS A 299 3.70 -14.91 -3.93
CA HIS A 299 3.63 -14.66 -2.50
C HIS A 299 4.91 -15.18 -1.86
N ASN A 300 5.52 -14.35 -1.04
CA ASN A 300 6.80 -14.67 -0.40
C ASN A 300 6.79 -14.28 1.07
N ARG A 301 7.77 -14.75 1.82
CA ARG A 301 8.02 -14.32 3.19
C ARG A 301 9.51 -14.18 3.44
N PHE A 302 9.85 -13.35 4.38
CA PHE A 302 11.18 -13.26 4.99
C PHE A 302 11.03 -13.09 6.51
N VAL A 303 12.09 -13.29 7.26
CA VAL A 303 12.08 -13.22 8.72
C VAL A 303 13.27 -12.41 9.20
N ASN A 304 13.10 -11.60 10.24
CA ASN A 304 14.14 -10.68 10.71
C ASN A 304 15.44 -11.36 11.18
N SER A 305 15.38 -12.59 11.61
CA SER A 305 16.54 -13.40 12.05
C SER A 305 17.00 -14.40 10.99
N GLY A 306 16.56 -14.26 9.74
CA GLY A 306 16.92 -15.16 8.65
C GLY A 306 18.35 -15.02 8.18
N THR A 307 18.77 -15.96 7.34
CA THR A 307 20.02 -15.83 6.57
C THR A 307 19.88 -14.71 5.55
N PRO A 308 20.99 -14.23 4.92
CA PRO A 308 20.91 -13.23 3.85
C PRO A 308 19.94 -13.58 2.70
N CYS A 309 19.63 -14.88 2.53
CA CYS A 309 18.69 -15.34 1.50
C CYS A 309 17.23 -15.45 1.99
N THR A 310 16.98 -15.45 3.29
CA THR A 310 15.66 -15.63 3.89
C THR A 310 15.28 -14.56 4.90
N GLY A 311 16.20 -13.64 5.19
CA GLY A 311 16.04 -12.54 6.13
C GLY A 311 15.47 -11.27 5.50
N ASP A 312 15.33 -10.26 6.34
CA ASP A 312 14.99 -8.92 5.90
C ASP A 312 15.95 -8.46 4.77
N PRO A 313 15.43 -7.85 3.72
CA PRO A 313 16.28 -7.43 2.61
C PRO A 313 17.04 -6.15 2.96
N ASP A 314 18.37 -6.22 3.06
CA ASP A 314 19.23 -5.06 3.26
C ASP A 314 19.46 -4.30 1.95
N TYR A 315 19.45 -5.00 0.82
CA TYR A 315 19.73 -4.43 -0.49
C TYR A 315 18.54 -4.51 -1.44
N TYR A 316 18.46 -3.53 -2.32
CA TYR A 316 17.43 -3.47 -3.37
C TYR A 316 17.38 -4.73 -4.25
N THR A 317 18.49 -5.44 -4.41
CA THR A 317 18.55 -6.69 -5.17
C THR A 317 17.85 -7.84 -4.45
N ASN A 318 17.99 -7.93 -3.12
CA ASN A 318 17.30 -8.93 -2.30
C ASN A 318 15.78 -8.71 -2.38
N ALA A 319 15.32 -7.46 -2.14
CA ALA A 319 13.92 -7.10 -2.25
C ALA A 319 13.35 -7.41 -3.63
N TYR A 320 14.06 -7.04 -4.69
CA TYR A 320 13.61 -7.33 -6.06
C TYR A 320 13.53 -8.83 -6.35
N ASN A 321 14.40 -9.65 -5.76
CA ASN A 321 14.31 -11.10 -5.85
C ASN A 321 13.06 -11.63 -5.16
N TYR A 322 12.76 -11.17 -3.94
CA TYR A 322 11.51 -11.51 -3.25
C TYR A 322 10.27 -11.14 -4.07
N MET A 323 10.25 -9.95 -4.68
CA MET A 323 9.16 -9.49 -5.55
C MET A 323 8.95 -10.38 -6.77
N LYS A 324 9.97 -11.09 -7.21
CA LYS A 324 9.92 -12.07 -8.32
C LYS A 324 9.48 -13.47 -7.88
N GLY A 325 9.13 -13.68 -6.62
CA GLY A 325 8.83 -15.00 -6.08
C GLY A 325 10.07 -15.89 -5.97
N LYS A 326 11.21 -15.32 -5.60
CA LYS A 326 12.49 -15.99 -5.35
C LYS A 326 12.93 -15.70 -3.92
N ASP A 327 13.90 -16.44 -3.40
CA ASP A 327 14.56 -16.05 -2.16
C ASP A 327 15.41 -14.76 -2.35
N GLY A 328 15.90 -14.19 -1.26
CA GLY A 328 16.69 -12.94 -1.29
C GLY A 328 17.97 -13.05 -2.14
N CYS A 329 18.52 -14.22 -2.31
CA CYS A 329 19.70 -14.50 -3.15
C CYS A 329 19.36 -14.82 -4.63
N GLY A 330 18.09 -14.87 -4.96
CA GLY A 330 17.62 -15.09 -6.33
C GLY A 330 17.43 -16.56 -6.72
N SER A 331 17.50 -17.50 -5.76
CA SER A 331 17.22 -18.91 -5.99
C SER A 331 15.73 -19.19 -6.07
N ALA A 332 15.36 -20.32 -6.66
CA ALA A 332 13.99 -20.77 -6.67
C ALA A 332 13.52 -21.15 -5.27
N ILE A 333 12.28 -20.82 -4.94
CA ILE A 333 11.59 -21.30 -3.75
C ILE A 333 10.89 -22.60 -4.10
N PHE A 334 10.84 -23.51 -3.17
CA PHE A 334 10.21 -24.83 -3.34
C PHE A 334 9.01 -24.98 -2.39
N ASN A 335 7.93 -25.51 -2.93
CA ASN A 335 6.77 -25.88 -2.13
C ASN A 335 7.18 -27.02 -1.19
N PRO A 336 7.06 -26.84 0.15
CA PRO A 336 7.54 -27.84 1.11
C PRO A 336 6.76 -29.17 1.06
N LEU A 337 5.54 -29.17 0.53
CA LEU A 337 4.73 -30.38 0.44
C LEU A 337 5.00 -31.20 -0.83
N THR A 338 5.32 -30.53 -1.93
CA THR A 338 5.50 -31.19 -3.24
C THR A 338 6.94 -31.27 -3.70
N GLY A 339 7.85 -30.47 -3.12
CA GLY A 339 9.23 -30.32 -3.56
C GLY A 339 9.40 -29.62 -4.90
N ASN A 340 8.35 -29.13 -5.52
CA ASN A 340 8.38 -28.44 -6.79
C ASN A 340 8.71 -26.94 -6.65
N PRO A 341 9.39 -26.32 -7.60
CA PRO A 341 9.57 -24.87 -7.63
C PRO A 341 8.22 -24.16 -7.62
N THR A 342 8.12 -23.08 -6.84
CA THR A 342 6.92 -22.27 -6.72
C THR A 342 7.26 -20.79 -6.62
N GLN A 343 6.32 -19.93 -7.00
CA GLN A 343 6.34 -18.49 -6.70
C GLN A 343 5.40 -18.13 -5.53
N TYR A 344 4.69 -19.13 -4.98
CA TYR A 344 3.70 -18.95 -3.94
C TYR A 344 4.07 -19.79 -2.73
N VAL A 345 4.69 -19.14 -1.74
CA VAL A 345 5.02 -19.80 -0.47
C VAL A 345 3.72 -20.05 0.29
N TYR A 346 3.57 -21.28 0.78
CA TYR A 346 2.38 -21.72 1.54
C TYR A 346 1.05 -21.45 0.84
N SER A 347 0.98 -21.80 -0.43
CA SER A 347 -0.29 -21.78 -1.15
C SER A 347 -1.24 -22.83 -0.60
N GLY A 348 -2.41 -22.41 -0.15
CA GLY A 348 -3.47 -23.27 0.35
C GLY A 348 -4.34 -23.80 -0.79
N ASN A 349 -3.83 -24.69 -1.63
CA ASN A 349 -4.60 -25.43 -2.64
C ASN A 349 -4.34 -26.91 -2.51
#